data_21c0da1f1d03f886fb6668f083fbdcae
#
_entry.id   21c0da1f1d03f886fb6668f083fbdcae
#
_cell.length_a   1.000
_cell.length_b   1.000
_cell.length_c   1.000
_cell.angle_alpha   90.00
_cell.angle_beta   90.00
_cell.angle_gamma   90.00
#
_symmetry.space_group_name_H-M   'P 1'
#
loop_
_entity.id
_entity.type
_entity.pdbx_description
1 polymer ?
#
loop_
_entity_poly.entity_id
_entity_poly.type
_entity_poly.pdbx_seq_one_letter_code
_entity_poly.pdbx_strand_id
1 'polypeptide(L)'
;DISGYCQEGFGVFDRTVFKGQRWSASRAYLDPARGRENLTIVTRALVHRLNLSGNRVTGVLYRDRHGALVNAMARKEVLLSAGAVGSPHLLMLSGIGPKSHLEAMGIAVKADLPGVGQNLQDHPDFVLQFKCLQPVSLWPKTKPWAMIAAGLRWLVAGDGLCASNHFDAVACIRSEAGVEYPDLQLTISPIAVDENWSPLQEHAFQIHVGLMRAHSRGSIELRSDNPADPPRILANYLQDPRDRELMRKGIRWVRELVAQPAFSALKGVEIFPGAQCQSEAELDAKLNSHTSSQWHLSCTARMGPETDRLAVVDSDAKVHGVSGLRVVDASIMPFVTNGNTNAPTIMLAEKLSDTILGLSPLASMDLPVWKSPNHKNAQR
;
A
#
# COMPACT_ATOMS: atom_id res chain seq x y z
N ASP A 1 -13.56 -15.35 6.24
CA ASP A 1 -12.23 -15.19 5.65
C ASP A 1 -12.25 -13.98 4.71
N ILE A 2 -11.72 -12.85 5.20
CA ILE A 2 -11.68 -11.57 4.47
C ILE A 2 -10.77 -11.60 3.22
N SER A 3 -9.91 -12.57 3.11
CA SER A 3 -9.04 -12.82 1.95
C SER A 3 -9.57 -13.97 1.08
N GLY A 4 -10.68 -14.59 1.44
CA GLY A 4 -11.29 -15.70 0.73
C GLY A 4 -12.41 -15.28 -0.24
N TYR A 5 -13.21 -16.26 -0.63
CA TYR A 5 -14.31 -16.08 -1.59
C TYR A 5 -15.33 -15.02 -1.15
N CYS A 6 -15.76 -15.04 0.12
CA CYS A 6 -16.68 -14.06 0.70
C CYS A 6 -15.90 -13.10 1.59
N GLN A 7 -15.60 -11.92 1.06
CA GLN A 7 -14.85 -10.89 1.78
C GLN A 7 -15.71 -10.16 2.82
N GLU A 8 -17.04 -10.05 2.59
CA GLU A 8 -17.92 -9.26 3.46
C GLU A 8 -18.04 -9.88 4.85
N GLY A 9 -17.84 -9.07 5.87
CA GLY A 9 -18.02 -9.46 7.27
C GLY A 9 -16.88 -9.06 8.19
N PHE A 10 -16.88 -9.64 9.39
CA PHE A 10 -15.88 -9.42 10.42
C PHE A 10 -14.98 -10.64 10.56
N GLY A 11 -13.70 -10.41 10.75
CA GLY A 11 -12.72 -11.49 10.87
C GLY A 11 -11.47 -11.07 11.62
N VAL A 12 -10.55 -12.02 11.75
CA VAL A 12 -9.20 -11.78 12.24
C VAL A 12 -8.30 -11.43 11.05
N PHE A 13 -7.37 -10.53 11.25
CA PHE A 13 -6.38 -10.21 10.23
C PHE A 13 -5.41 -11.37 10.01
N ASP A 14 -5.22 -11.73 8.74
CA ASP A 14 -4.09 -12.55 8.33
C ASP A 14 -2.77 -11.77 8.53
N ARG A 15 -1.77 -12.45 9.02
CA ARG A 15 -0.48 -11.84 9.35
C ARG A 15 0.65 -12.49 8.59
N THR A 16 1.50 -11.67 7.98
CA THR A 16 2.74 -12.14 7.36
C THR A 16 3.78 -12.45 8.45
N VAL A 17 3.50 -13.49 9.24
CA VAL A 17 4.31 -13.95 10.37
C VAL A 17 4.51 -15.45 10.26
N PHE A 18 5.73 -15.92 10.39
CA PHE A 18 6.09 -17.32 10.45
C PHE A 18 7.04 -17.58 11.63
N LYS A 19 6.71 -18.56 12.48
CA LYS A 19 7.48 -18.87 13.70
C LYS A 19 7.77 -17.63 14.56
N GLY A 20 6.75 -16.79 14.75
CA GLY A 20 6.85 -15.58 15.56
C GLY A 20 7.67 -14.45 14.96
N GLN A 21 8.09 -14.54 13.71
CA GLN A 21 8.88 -13.51 13.02
C GLN A 21 8.14 -12.96 11.82
N ARG A 22 8.26 -11.64 11.59
CA ARG A 22 7.76 -11.03 10.36
C ARG A 22 8.42 -11.71 9.15
N TRP A 23 7.59 -12.33 8.31
CA TRP A 23 8.05 -13.07 7.13
C TRP A 23 8.04 -12.17 5.89
N SER A 24 9.00 -11.23 5.85
CA SER A 24 9.14 -10.32 4.71
C SER A 24 9.54 -11.06 3.44
N ALA A 25 9.35 -10.45 2.26
CA ALA A 25 9.83 -11.00 0.99
C ALA A 25 11.34 -11.30 1.01
N SER A 26 12.14 -10.47 1.72
CA SER A 26 13.57 -10.79 1.91
C SER A 26 13.76 -12.12 2.62
N ARG A 27 13.05 -12.39 3.70
CA ARG A 27 13.16 -13.68 4.42
C ARG A 27 12.57 -14.86 3.65
N ALA A 28 11.47 -14.62 2.94
CA ALA A 28 10.78 -15.69 2.21
C ALA A 28 11.54 -16.13 0.95
N TYR A 29 12.12 -15.18 0.21
CA TYR A 29 12.70 -15.43 -1.11
C TYR A 29 14.20 -15.20 -1.15
N LEU A 30 14.71 -14.11 -0.57
CA LEU A 30 16.10 -13.72 -0.73
C LEU A 30 17.02 -14.51 0.18
N ASP A 31 16.67 -14.71 1.45
CA ASP A 31 17.51 -15.43 2.41
C ASP A 31 17.79 -16.89 1.98
N PRO A 32 16.79 -17.67 1.50
CA PRO A 32 17.06 -19.01 0.97
C PRO A 32 17.95 -19.00 -0.29
N ALA A 33 17.96 -17.92 -1.05
CA ALA A 33 18.72 -17.80 -2.29
C ALA A 33 20.14 -17.23 -2.10
N ARG A 34 20.49 -16.70 -0.93
CA ARG A 34 21.76 -15.96 -0.68
C ARG A 34 23.01 -16.76 -1.04
N GLY A 35 22.98 -18.07 -0.92
CA GLY A 35 24.12 -18.95 -1.24
C GLY A 35 24.28 -19.30 -2.71
N ARG A 36 23.43 -18.77 -3.60
CA ARG A 36 23.52 -19.06 -5.04
C ARG A 36 24.64 -18.26 -5.67
N GLU A 37 25.55 -18.91 -6.41
CA GLU A 37 26.67 -18.27 -7.11
C GLU A 37 26.24 -17.25 -8.17
N ASN A 38 25.04 -17.43 -8.73
CA ASN A 38 24.48 -16.53 -9.74
C ASN A 38 23.69 -15.35 -9.15
N LEU A 39 23.69 -15.17 -7.81
CA LEU A 39 23.01 -14.08 -7.13
C LEU A 39 24.01 -13.14 -6.46
N THR A 40 24.05 -11.88 -6.92
CA THR A 40 24.81 -10.81 -6.26
C THR A 40 23.86 -9.79 -5.68
N ILE A 41 23.97 -9.50 -4.37
CA ILE A 41 23.15 -8.52 -3.65
C ILE A 41 24.02 -7.33 -3.30
N VAL A 42 23.70 -6.16 -3.86
CA VAL A 42 24.38 -4.89 -3.57
C VAL A 42 23.44 -4.01 -2.73
N THR A 43 23.81 -3.79 -1.49
CA THR A 43 23.05 -2.93 -0.57
C THR A 43 23.69 -1.55 -0.43
N ARG A 44 22.93 -0.56 0.10
CA ARG A 44 23.37 0.83 0.22
C ARG A 44 23.83 1.41 -1.13
N ALA A 45 23.08 1.05 -2.18
CA ALA A 45 23.27 1.50 -3.55
C ALA A 45 22.10 2.38 -3.96
N LEU A 46 22.38 3.63 -4.28
CA LEU A 46 21.37 4.55 -4.81
C LEU A 46 21.43 4.49 -6.34
N VAL A 47 20.39 3.96 -6.98
CA VAL A 47 20.30 3.96 -8.44
C VAL A 47 19.96 5.37 -8.90
N HIS A 48 20.81 5.91 -9.78
CA HIS A 48 20.66 7.26 -10.31
C HIS A 48 19.76 7.28 -11.56
N ARG A 49 19.98 6.34 -12.48
CA ARG A 49 19.24 6.24 -13.74
C ARG A 49 19.47 4.89 -14.41
N LEU A 50 18.59 4.59 -15.35
CA LEU A 50 18.78 3.52 -16.34
C LEU A 50 19.76 3.98 -17.42
N ASN A 51 20.60 3.09 -17.91
CA ASN A 51 21.45 3.33 -19.07
C ASN A 51 20.72 2.88 -20.33
N LEU A 52 20.60 3.76 -21.32
CA LEU A 52 19.94 3.50 -22.59
C LEU A 52 20.89 3.62 -23.77
N SER A 53 20.75 2.69 -24.72
CA SER A 53 21.32 2.77 -26.07
C SER A 53 20.16 2.77 -27.08
N GLY A 54 19.91 3.90 -27.72
CA GLY A 54 18.66 4.12 -28.43
C GLY A 54 17.45 3.98 -27.48
N ASN A 55 16.51 3.08 -27.83
CA ASN A 55 15.35 2.74 -27.03
C ASN A 55 15.56 1.49 -26.15
N ARG A 56 16.78 0.94 -26.08
CA ARG A 56 17.08 -0.25 -25.28
C ARG A 56 17.75 0.11 -23.96
N VAL A 57 17.21 -0.38 -22.85
CA VAL A 57 17.90 -0.35 -21.56
C VAL A 57 18.99 -1.40 -21.52
N THR A 58 20.21 -0.96 -21.17
CA THR A 58 21.43 -1.78 -21.17
C THR A 58 22.00 -1.98 -19.77
N GLY A 59 21.44 -1.36 -18.75
CA GLY A 59 21.91 -1.47 -17.39
C GLY A 59 21.45 -0.30 -16.52
N VAL A 60 22.14 -0.10 -15.39
CA VAL A 60 21.87 0.98 -14.44
C VAL A 60 23.15 1.68 -14.02
N LEU A 61 23.06 2.98 -13.74
CA LEU A 61 24.07 3.75 -13.03
C LEU A 61 23.64 3.88 -11.58
N TYR A 62 24.48 3.47 -10.63
CA TYR A 62 24.20 3.64 -9.21
C TYR A 62 25.42 4.18 -8.45
N ARG A 63 25.16 4.82 -7.32
CA ARG A 63 26.19 5.23 -6.36
C ARG A 63 26.28 4.14 -5.29
N ASP A 64 27.46 3.63 -5.07
CA ASP A 64 27.72 2.64 -4.04
C ASP A 64 27.84 3.25 -2.63
N ARG A 65 28.04 2.39 -1.64
CA ARG A 65 28.20 2.79 -0.22
C ARG A 65 29.41 3.69 0.05
N HIS A 66 30.37 3.74 -0.86
CA HIS A 66 31.60 4.56 -0.76
C HIS A 66 31.48 5.87 -1.55
N GLY A 67 30.35 6.11 -2.21
CA GLY A 67 30.10 7.29 -3.02
C GLY A 67 30.52 7.18 -4.49
N ALA A 68 31.12 6.06 -4.89
CA ALA A 68 31.56 5.83 -6.27
C ALA A 68 30.37 5.56 -7.20
N LEU A 69 30.41 6.12 -8.41
CA LEU A 69 29.44 5.82 -9.47
C LEU A 69 29.85 4.55 -10.19
N VAL A 70 28.95 3.58 -10.24
CA VAL A 70 29.16 2.26 -10.82
C VAL A 70 28.13 2.01 -11.91
N ASN A 71 28.60 1.57 -13.10
CA ASN A 71 27.76 1.09 -14.17
C ASN A 71 27.59 -0.42 -14.06
N ALA A 72 26.37 -0.89 -13.81
CA ALA A 72 26.03 -2.30 -13.88
C ALA A 72 25.31 -2.60 -15.21
N MET A 73 25.93 -3.42 -16.05
CA MET A 73 25.39 -3.77 -17.36
C MET A 73 24.48 -5.00 -17.28
N ALA A 74 23.33 -4.93 -17.92
CA ALA A 74 22.38 -6.03 -18.03
C ALA A 74 22.64 -6.85 -19.30
N ARG A 75 22.82 -8.16 -19.15
CA ARG A 75 22.99 -9.07 -20.31
C ARG A 75 21.68 -9.37 -21.03
N LYS A 76 20.56 -9.44 -20.28
CA LYS A 76 19.22 -9.70 -20.81
C LYS A 76 18.34 -8.46 -20.71
N GLU A 77 17.90 -8.14 -19.54
CA GLU A 77 17.01 -7.02 -19.24
C GLU A 77 17.21 -6.49 -17.82
N VAL A 78 16.65 -5.34 -17.53
CA VAL A 78 16.54 -4.73 -16.19
C VAL A 78 15.11 -4.95 -15.70
N LEU A 79 14.97 -5.44 -14.46
CA LEU A 79 13.70 -5.54 -13.76
C LEU A 79 13.65 -4.42 -12.73
N LEU A 80 12.76 -3.46 -12.92
CA LEU A 80 12.54 -2.33 -12.02
C LEU A 80 11.47 -2.71 -11.01
N SER A 81 11.86 -2.76 -9.71
CA SER A 81 10.98 -3.15 -8.61
C SER A 81 11.18 -2.20 -7.42
N ALA A 82 11.14 -0.88 -7.70
CA ALA A 82 11.39 0.16 -6.70
C ALA A 82 10.09 0.64 -6.00
N GLY A 83 8.96 -0.01 -6.29
CA GLY A 83 7.65 0.29 -5.72
C GLY A 83 6.95 1.49 -6.38
N ALA A 84 5.71 1.73 -5.98
CA ALA A 84 4.83 2.72 -6.61
C ALA A 84 5.36 4.17 -6.58
N VAL A 85 6.34 4.47 -5.75
CA VAL A 85 7.00 5.78 -5.70
C VAL A 85 8.34 5.76 -6.45
N GLY A 86 9.17 4.75 -6.17
CA GLY A 86 10.53 4.71 -6.69
C GLY A 86 10.59 4.33 -8.18
N SER A 87 9.70 3.46 -8.66
CA SER A 87 9.71 3.04 -10.07
C SER A 87 9.39 4.18 -11.03
N PRO A 88 8.28 4.93 -10.90
CA PRO A 88 8.05 6.09 -11.76
C PRO A 88 9.11 7.20 -11.58
N HIS A 89 9.64 7.40 -10.37
CA HIS A 89 10.72 8.34 -10.11
C HIS A 89 11.96 8.00 -10.95
N LEU A 90 12.41 6.73 -10.91
CA LEU A 90 13.58 6.29 -11.66
C LEU A 90 13.35 6.27 -13.18
N LEU A 91 12.13 5.93 -13.63
CA LEU A 91 11.76 6.05 -15.05
C LEU A 91 11.93 7.49 -15.53
N MET A 92 11.36 8.48 -14.81
CA MET A 92 11.45 9.89 -15.17
C MET A 92 12.89 10.42 -15.13
N LEU A 93 13.69 10.08 -14.11
CA LEU A 93 15.12 10.42 -14.03
C LEU A 93 15.93 9.84 -15.20
N SER A 94 15.41 8.80 -15.84
CA SER A 94 16.02 8.14 -17.00
C SER A 94 15.51 8.67 -18.34
N GLY A 95 14.65 9.70 -18.34
CA GLY A 95 14.06 10.28 -19.55
C GLY A 95 12.85 9.50 -20.09
N ILE A 96 12.25 8.61 -19.29
CA ILE A 96 11.05 7.83 -19.64
C ILE A 96 9.89 8.37 -18.84
N GLY A 97 8.95 9.10 -19.47
CA GLY A 97 7.84 9.71 -18.75
C GLY A 97 7.17 10.85 -19.52
N PRO A 98 6.33 11.67 -18.84
CA PRO A 98 5.62 12.76 -19.47
C PRO A 98 6.59 13.79 -20.05
N LYS A 99 6.59 13.97 -21.37
CA LYS A 99 7.53 14.83 -22.11
C LYS A 99 7.64 16.23 -21.51
N SER A 100 6.53 16.91 -21.32
CA SER A 100 6.52 18.30 -20.83
C SER A 100 7.13 18.43 -19.43
N HIS A 101 6.91 17.44 -18.55
CA HIS A 101 7.47 17.41 -17.21
C HIS A 101 8.98 17.16 -17.24
N LEU A 102 9.44 16.22 -18.07
CA LEU A 102 10.87 15.92 -18.22
C LEU A 102 11.64 17.12 -18.77
N GLU A 103 11.10 17.78 -19.81
CA GLU A 103 11.68 19.01 -20.38
C GLU A 103 11.77 20.14 -19.35
N ALA A 104 10.72 20.32 -18.52
CA ALA A 104 10.73 21.31 -17.43
C ALA A 104 11.80 21.02 -16.36
N MET A 105 12.17 19.75 -16.18
CA MET A 105 13.26 19.32 -15.28
C MET A 105 14.63 19.30 -15.95
N GLY A 106 14.76 19.70 -17.21
CA GLY A 106 16.01 19.66 -17.95
C GLY A 106 16.46 18.26 -18.37
N ILE A 107 15.56 17.27 -18.32
CA ILE A 107 15.86 15.87 -18.64
C ILE A 107 15.53 15.58 -20.10
N ALA A 108 16.52 15.05 -20.84
CA ALA A 108 16.33 14.66 -22.22
C ALA A 108 15.31 13.49 -22.34
N VAL A 109 14.25 13.71 -23.12
CA VAL A 109 13.19 12.71 -23.34
C VAL A 109 13.74 11.56 -24.18
N LYS A 110 13.62 10.34 -23.66
CA LYS A 110 13.96 9.08 -24.34
C LYS A 110 12.71 8.33 -24.81
N ALA A 111 11.67 8.38 -24.00
CA ALA A 111 10.34 7.86 -24.33
C ALA A 111 9.26 8.74 -23.71
N ASP A 112 8.34 9.24 -24.53
CA ASP A 112 7.17 10.01 -24.05
C ASP A 112 6.09 9.03 -23.61
N LEU A 113 6.02 8.78 -22.30
CA LEU A 113 5.04 7.93 -21.66
C LEU A 113 4.25 8.76 -20.61
N PRO A 114 3.15 9.38 -21.00
CA PRO A 114 2.39 10.31 -20.14
C PRO A 114 1.87 9.67 -18.86
N GLY A 115 1.68 8.34 -18.83
CA GLY A 115 1.18 7.60 -17.68
C GLY A 115 2.19 7.41 -16.55
N VAL A 116 3.49 7.63 -16.79
CA VAL A 116 4.51 7.46 -15.75
C VAL A 116 4.31 8.49 -14.64
N GLY A 117 4.15 8.00 -13.42
CA GLY A 117 3.88 8.82 -12.24
C GLY A 117 2.42 9.27 -12.11
N GLN A 118 1.56 9.02 -13.09
CA GLN A 118 0.14 9.37 -13.04
C GLN A 118 -0.71 8.26 -12.44
N ASN A 119 -1.96 8.56 -12.10
CA ASN A 119 -2.94 7.59 -11.60
C ASN A 119 -2.55 6.96 -10.26
N LEU A 120 -1.76 7.66 -9.42
CA LEU A 120 -1.48 7.19 -8.07
C LEU A 120 -2.79 6.87 -7.35
N GLN A 121 -2.90 5.66 -6.85
CA GLN A 121 -4.01 5.18 -6.03
C GLN A 121 -3.48 4.65 -4.71
N ASP A 122 -4.32 4.79 -3.69
CA ASP A 122 -4.07 4.33 -2.33
C ASP A 122 -5.42 4.11 -1.63
N HIS A 123 -5.39 3.53 -0.44
CA HIS A 123 -6.52 3.49 0.46
C HIS A 123 -6.42 4.65 1.45
N PRO A 124 -7.21 5.73 1.28
CA PRO A 124 -7.31 6.78 2.26
C PRO A 124 -7.81 6.22 3.60
N ASP A 125 -7.20 6.65 4.68
CA ASP A 125 -7.46 6.19 6.04
C ASP A 125 -7.87 7.35 6.95
N PHE A 126 -8.87 7.11 7.77
CA PHE A 126 -9.29 8.03 8.83
C PHE A 126 -9.51 7.26 10.13
N VAL A 127 -9.05 7.81 11.24
CA VAL A 127 -9.05 7.12 12.52
C VAL A 127 -10.11 7.71 13.46
N LEU A 128 -10.87 6.85 14.15
CA LEU A 128 -11.66 7.23 15.30
C LEU A 128 -11.03 6.65 16.56
N GLN A 129 -10.95 7.44 17.62
CA GLN A 129 -10.33 7.04 18.89
C GLN A 129 -11.34 7.12 20.03
N PHE A 130 -11.32 6.10 20.88
CA PHE A 130 -12.22 5.97 22.02
C PHE A 130 -11.45 5.63 23.27
N LYS A 131 -11.84 6.27 24.39
CA LYS A 131 -11.34 5.88 25.71
C LYS A 131 -11.86 4.49 26.07
N CYS A 132 -11.05 3.67 26.73
CA CYS A 132 -11.49 2.42 27.32
C CYS A 132 -11.99 2.66 28.75
N LEU A 133 -13.18 2.14 29.08
CA LEU A 133 -13.69 2.13 30.44
C LEU A 133 -12.99 1.09 31.33
N GLN A 134 -12.37 0.09 30.71
CA GLN A 134 -11.63 -0.98 31.40
C GLN A 134 -10.15 -0.95 30.97
N PRO A 135 -9.22 -1.44 31.81
CA PRO A 135 -7.79 -1.42 31.54
C PRO A 135 -7.34 -2.55 30.62
N VAL A 136 -7.95 -2.66 29.43
CA VAL A 136 -7.74 -3.76 28.46
C VAL A 136 -6.86 -3.39 27.27
N SER A 137 -6.52 -2.09 27.08
CA SER A 137 -5.69 -1.67 25.95
C SER A 137 -4.22 -2.07 26.11
N LEU A 138 -3.47 -1.99 25.02
CA LEU A 138 -2.03 -2.28 25.00
C LEU A 138 -1.17 -1.16 25.62
N TRP A 139 -1.74 -0.01 26.00
CA TRP A 139 -0.98 1.10 26.57
C TRP A 139 0.03 0.70 27.67
N PRO A 140 -0.33 -0.11 28.72
CA PRO A 140 0.67 -0.51 29.73
C PRO A 140 1.82 -1.33 29.18
N LYS A 141 1.61 -1.99 28.03
CA LYS A 141 2.64 -2.80 27.36
C LYS A 141 3.65 -1.97 26.57
N THR A 142 3.39 -0.68 26.37
CA THR A 142 4.33 0.26 25.73
C THR A 142 5.36 0.84 26.71
N LYS A 143 5.23 0.57 28.01
CA LYS A 143 6.22 1.00 29.00
C LYS A 143 7.56 0.26 28.79
N PRO A 144 8.72 0.94 28.99
CA PRO A 144 10.01 0.36 28.66
C PRO A 144 10.27 -1.03 29.26
N TRP A 145 9.93 -1.22 30.53
CA TRP A 145 10.09 -2.51 31.22
C TRP A 145 9.19 -3.60 30.63
N ALA A 146 7.98 -3.26 30.21
CA ALA A 146 7.05 -4.21 29.58
C ALA A 146 7.49 -4.58 28.17
N MET A 147 8.07 -3.62 27.43
CA MET A 147 8.67 -3.86 26.11
C MET A 147 9.89 -4.78 26.21
N ILE A 148 10.76 -4.59 27.24
CA ILE A 148 11.89 -5.50 27.51
C ILE A 148 11.37 -6.89 27.78
N ALA A 149 10.38 -7.05 28.65
CA ALA A 149 9.80 -8.36 28.98
C ALA A 149 9.16 -9.04 27.73
N ALA A 150 8.47 -8.27 26.89
CA ALA A 150 7.91 -8.78 25.65
C ALA A 150 9.00 -9.20 24.65
N GLY A 151 10.08 -8.44 24.55
CA GLY A 151 11.25 -8.77 23.73
C GLY A 151 11.95 -10.04 24.19
N LEU A 152 12.18 -10.20 25.49
CA LEU A 152 12.78 -11.41 26.08
C LEU A 152 11.89 -12.66 25.83
N ARG A 153 10.58 -12.51 26.05
CA ARG A 153 9.64 -13.59 25.73
C ARG A 153 9.71 -14.00 24.27
N TRP A 154 9.74 -13.03 23.36
CA TRP A 154 9.85 -13.30 21.94
C TRP A 154 11.17 -13.98 21.57
N LEU A 155 12.29 -13.57 22.16
CA LEU A 155 13.60 -14.18 21.92
C LEU A 155 13.66 -15.64 22.38
N VAL A 156 12.98 -15.98 23.49
CA VAL A 156 13.00 -17.33 24.09
C VAL A 156 11.92 -18.23 23.48
N ALA A 157 10.69 -17.72 23.36
CA ALA A 157 9.52 -18.51 22.98
C ALA A 157 9.06 -18.28 21.53
N GLY A 158 9.49 -17.21 20.87
CA GLY A 158 9.05 -16.86 19.53
C GLY A 158 7.59 -16.42 19.45
N ASP A 159 6.99 -16.00 20.56
CA ASP A 159 5.57 -15.64 20.65
C ASP A 159 5.33 -14.29 21.36
N GLY A 160 4.06 -13.97 21.63
CA GLY A 160 3.65 -12.79 22.35
C GLY A 160 3.55 -11.53 21.49
N LEU A 161 3.62 -10.35 22.13
CA LEU A 161 3.36 -9.07 21.46
C LEU A 161 4.31 -8.77 20.29
N CYS A 162 5.59 -9.14 20.41
CA CYS A 162 6.55 -8.92 19.32
C CYS A 162 6.34 -9.85 18.12
N ALA A 163 5.47 -10.86 18.22
CA ALA A 163 5.05 -11.73 17.12
C ALA A 163 3.71 -11.32 16.51
N SER A 164 3.18 -10.14 16.82
CA SER A 164 1.89 -9.63 16.36
C SER A 164 2.07 -8.29 15.62
N ASN A 165 1.11 -7.96 14.76
CA ASN A 165 0.99 -6.65 14.14
C ASN A 165 0.07 -5.68 14.92
N HIS A 166 -0.51 -6.14 16.03
CA HIS A 166 -1.44 -5.41 16.91
C HIS A 166 -2.75 -4.94 16.26
N PHE A 167 -3.08 -5.45 15.09
CA PHE A 167 -4.40 -5.29 14.48
C PHE A 167 -5.12 -6.63 14.63
N ASP A 168 -6.03 -6.72 15.58
CA ASP A 168 -6.60 -8.01 15.98
C ASP A 168 -7.89 -8.34 15.24
N ALA A 169 -8.64 -7.32 14.80
CA ALA A 169 -9.88 -7.50 14.08
C ALA A 169 -10.00 -6.56 12.88
N VAL A 170 -10.66 -7.04 11.85
CA VAL A 170 -10.96 -6.31 10.63
C VAL A 170 -12.40 -6.59 10.22
N ALA A 171 -13.03 -5.60 9.62
CA ALA A 171 -14.30 -5.78 8.90
C ALA A 171 -14.15 -5.25 7.48
N CYS A 172 -14.66 -6.01 6.52
CA CYS A 172 -14.89 -5.54 5.16
C CYS A 172 -16.40 -5.43 4.97
N ILE A 173 -16.91 -4.24 4.75
CA ILE A 173 -18.33 -3.97 4.69
C ILE A 173 -18.71 -3.16 3.46
N ARG A 174 -19.93 -3.32 3.00
CA ARG A 174 -20.53 -2.43 2.00
C ARG A 174 -21.09 -1.20 2.71
N SER A 175 -20.83 -0.03 2.15
CA SER A 175 -21.25 1.24 2.74
C SER A 175 -22.78 1.42 2.74
N GLU A 176 -23.45 0.87 1.72
CA GLU A 176 -24.89 0.99 1.54
C GLU A 176 -25.48 -0.10 0.66
N ALA A 177 -26.81 -0.13 0.54
CA ALA A 177 -27.51 -0.95 -0.45
C ALA A 177 -27.13 -0.48 -1.88
N GLY A 178 -27.06 -1.42 -2.81
CA GLY A 178 -26.64 -1.16 -4.20
C GLY A 178 -25.16 -1.42 -4.46
N VAL A 179 -24.31 -1.41 -3.43
CA VAL A 179 -22.88 -1.73 -3.56
C VAL A 179 -22.70 -3.25 -3.66
N GLU A 180 -22.03 -3.72 -4.70
CA GLU A 180 -21.88 -5.17 -4.97
C GLU A 180 -20.84 -5.84 -4.06
N TYR A 181 -19.78 -5.12 -3.68
CA TYR A 181 -18.63 -5.63 -2.90
C TYR A 181 -18.31 -4.70 -1.74
N PRO A 182 -17.61 -5.17 -0.71
CA PRO A 182 -17.09 -4.29 0.34
C PRO A 182 -16.28 -3.14 -0.25
N ASP A 183 -16.61 -1.93 0.13
CA ASP A 183 -15.95 -0.69 -0.27
C ASP A 183 -15.33 0.06 0.92
N LEU A 184 -15.61 -0.43 2.14
CA LEU A 184 -15.02 0.04 3.39
C LEU A 184 -14.30 -1.10 4.10
N GLN A 185 -13.13 -0.82 4.66
CA GLN A 185 -12.42 -1.67 5.60
C GLN A 185 -12.33 -0.96 6.95
N LEU A 186 -12.78 -1.63 8.01
CA LEU A 186 -12.63 -1.16 9.38
C LEU A 186 -11.59 -2.02 10.07
N THR A 187 -10.59 -1.38 10.69
CA THR A 187 -9.52 -2.10 11.38
C THR A 187 -9.43 -1.63 12.82
N ILE A 188 -9.48 -2.56 13.78
CA ILE A 188 -9.44 -2.25 15.20
C ILE A 188 -8.03 -2.46 15.74
N SER A 189 -7.48 -1.43 16.36
CA SER A 189 -6.24 -1.47 17.12
C SER A 189 -6.53 -1.26 18.61
N PRO A 190 -6.08 -2.17 19.50
CA PRO A 190 -6.30 -2.06 20.95
C PRO A 190 -5.37 -1.05 21.63
N ILE A 191 -4.95 -0.04 20.90
CA ILE A 191 -4.15 1.10 21.36
C ILE A 191 -4.50 2.32 20.50
N ALA A 192 -4.53 3.50 21.09
CA ALA A 192 -4.62 4.76 20.36
C ALA A 192 -3.28 5.50 20.42
N VAL A 193 -2.95 6.19 19.32
CA VAL A 193 -1.71 6.95 19.16
C VAL A 193 -2.01 8.40 18.77
N ASP A 194 -1.12 9.31 19.12
CA ASP A 194 -1.17 10.70 18.69
C ASP A 194 -0.66 10.89 17.24
N GLU A 195 -0.60 12.12 16.77
CA GLU A 195 -0.12 12.49 15.43
C GLU A 195 1.36 12.11 15.17
N ASN A 196 2.14 11.91 16.23
CA ASN A 196 3.54 11.48 16.17
C ASN A 196 3.69 9.96 16.32
N TRP A 197 2.60 9.20 16.22
CA TRP A 197 2.56 7.76 16.43
C TRP A 197 2.97 7.33 17.85
N SER A 198 2.90 8.25 18.82
CA SER A 198 3.17 7.94 20.21
C SER A 198 1.90 7.47 20.90
N PRO A 199 1.97 6.41 21.73
CA PRO A 199 0.80 5.91 22.45
C PRO A 199 0.20 6.97 23.36
N LEU A 200 -1.12 7.16 23.31
CA LEU A 200 -1.82 7.97 24.30
C LEU A 200 -1.55 7.42 25.71
N GLN A 201 -1.37 8.32 26.68
CA GLN A 201 -0.97 7.95 28.04
C GLN A 201 -2.17 7.50 28.88
N GLU A 202 -3.14 6.83 28.25
CA GLU A 202 -4.33 6.29 28.89
C GLU A 202 -4.85 5.04 28.15
N HIS A 203 -5.78 4.32 28.77
CA HIS A 203 -6.42 3.20 28.10
C HIS A 203 -7.37 3.70 27.02
N ALA A 204 -7.02 3.43 25.78
CA ALA A 204 -7.79 3.80 24.60
C ALA A 204 -7.60 2.76 23.49
N PHE A 205 -8.54 2.73 22.54
CA PHE A 205 -8.45 1.97 21.31
C PHE A 205 -8.80 2.87 20.13
N GLN A 206 -8.43 2.45 18.94
CA GLN A 206 -8.78 3.17 17.72
C GLN A 206 -9.32 2.24 16.65
N ILE A 207 -10.18 2.79 15.81
CA ILE A 207 -10.74 2.12 14.64
C ILE A 207 -10.39 2.94 13.42
N HIS A 208 -9.71 2.31 12.49
CA HIS A 208 -9.39 2.87 11.19
C HIS A 208 -10.54 2.64 10.22
N VAL A 209 -10.82 3.63 9.42
CA VAL A 209 -11.78 3.59 8.31
C VAL A 209 -11.00 3.77 7.02
N GLY A 210 -10.87 2.70 6.24
CA GLY A 210 -10.19 2.71 4.95
C GLY A 210 -11.16 2.61 3.79
N LEU A 211 -10.99 3.45 2.78
CA LEU A 211 -11.73 3.35 1.52
C LEU A 211 -11.02 2.36 0.59
N MET A 212 -11.70 1.25 0.25
CA MET A 212 -11.10 0.21 -0.60
C MET A 212 -11.12 0.54 -2.09
N ARG A 213 -11.95 1.50 -2.52
CA ARG A 213 -12.12 1.87 -3.93
C ARG A 213 -12.24 3.38 -4.10
N ALA A 214 -11.24 4.12 -3.63
CA ALA A 214 -11.21 5.56 -3.80
C ALA A 214 -11.22 5.97 -5.28
N HIS A 215 -11.99 7.02 -5.60
CA HIS A 215 -12.07 7.62 -6.93
C HIS A 215 -11.01 8.68 -7.16
N SER A 216 -10.55 9.32 -6.12
CA SER A 216 -9.46 10.32 -6.17
C SER A 216 -8.19 9.72 -6.75
N ARG A 217 -7.48 10.49 -7.56
CA ARG A 217 -6.24 10.09 -8.22
C ARG A 217 -5.14 11.09 -7.92
N GLY A 218 -3.97 10.56 -7.63
CA GLY A 218 -2.78 11.33 -7.37
C GLY A 218 -1.71 11.20 -8.44
N SER A 219 -0.54 11.75 -8.15
CA SER A 219 0.64 11.66 -9.02
C SER A 219 1.95 11.59 -8.22
N ILE A 220 2.97 11.07 -8.88
CA ILE A 220 4.38 11.15 -8.50
C ILE A 220 5.08 12.02 -9.52
N GLU A 221 5.79 13.03 -9.08
CA GLU A 221 6.47 14.01 -9.94
C GLU A 221 7.91 14.22 -9.47
N LEU A 222 8.81 14.54 -10.40
CA LEU A 222 10.16 14.96 -10.03
C LEU A 222 10.14 16.34 -9.36
N ARG A 223 11.04 16.58 -8.42
CA ARG A 223 11.37 17.90 -7.87
C ARG A 223 12.59 18.52 -8.57
N SER A 224 13.50 17.67 -9.03
CA SER A 224 14.71 18.00 -9.73
C SER A 224 15.22 16.79 -10.53
N ASP A 225 16.32 16.95 -11.24
CA ASP A 225 17.06 15.88 -11.91
C ASP A 225 18.04 15.13 -10.97
N ASN A 226 18.13 15.54 -9.71
CA ASN A 226 18.97 14.89 -8.72
C ASN A 226 18.31 13.63 -8.15
N PRO A 227 18.87 12.42 -8.33
CA PRO A 227 18.29 11.17 -7.84
C PRO A 227 18.24 11.05 -6.31
N ALA A 228 18.94 11.91 -5.57
CA ALA A 228 18.89 11.95 -4.12
C ALA A 228 17.71 12.77 -3.58
N ASP A 229 17.10 13.61 -4.40
CA ASP A 229 15.94 14.39 -4.00
C ASP A 229 14.69 13.51 -4.03
N PRO A 230 13.90 13.47 -2.94
CA PRO A 230 12.68 12.70 -2.93
C PRO A 230 11.66 13.28 -3.93
N PRO A 231 10.88 12.45 -4.64
CA PRO A 231 9.86 12.94 -5.54
C PRO A 231 8.75 13.69 -4.79
N ARG A 232 7.99 14.49 -5.52
CA ARG A 232 6.75 15.07 -5.04
C ARG A 232 5.66 14.01 -5.13
N ILE A 233 5.04 13.71 -4.00
CA ILE A 233 3.92 12.78 -3.90
C ILE A 233 2.65 13.59 -3.68
N LEU A 234 1.74 13.55 -4.65
CA LEU A 234 0.44 14.20 -4.59
C LEU A 234 -0.62 13.12 -4.46
N ALA A 235 -1.02 12.81 -3.24
CA ALA A 235 -2.01 11.75 -3.01
C ALA A 235 -3.42 12.16 -3.44
N ASN A 236 -3.76 13.46 -3.32
CA ASN A 236 -5.06 14.03 -3.65
C ASN A 236 -6.24 13.32 -2.96
N TYR A 237 -6.04 12.87 -1.71
CA TYR A 237 -7.09 12.19 -0.96
C TYR A 237 -8.35 13.01 -0.88
N LEU A 238 -9.49 12.35 -1.05
CA LEU A 238 -10.83 12.93 -0.89
C LEU A 238 -11.10 14.14 -1.79
N GLN A 239 -10.40 14.30 -2.91
CA GLN A 239 -10.71 15.35 -3.89
C GLN A 239 -12.00 15.04 -4.66
N ASP A 240 -12.29 13.76 -4.88
CA ASP A 240 -13.58 13.35 -5.43
C ASP A 240 -14.65 13.41 -4.32
N PRO A 241 -15.79 14.09 -4.55
CA PRO A 241 -16.86 14.20 -3.56
C PRO A 241 -17.41 12.84 -3.08
N ARG A 242 -17.40 11.83 -3.95
CA ARG A 242 -17.84 10.46 -3.61
C ARG A 242 -16.99 9.84 -2.51
N ASP A 243 -15.68 10.09 -2.52
CA ASP A 243 -14.77 9.59 -1.50
C ASP A 243 -15.04 10.25 -0.14
N ARG A 244 -15.37 11.56 -0.13
CA ARG A 244 -15.78 12.26 1.10
C ARG A 244 -17.04 11.68 1.69
N GLU A 245 -18.04 11.49 0.85
CA GLU A 245 -19.32 10.93 1.29
C GLU A 245 -19.12 9.52 1.85
N LEU A 246 -18.34 8.69 1.14
CA LEU A 246 -18.03 7.33 1.58
C LEU A 246 -17.28 7.33 2.92
N MET A 247 -16.31 8.22 3.12
CA MET A 247 -15.59 8.33 4.39
C MET A 247 -16.52 8.76 5.52
N ARG A 248 -17.42 9.74 5.28
CA ARG A 248 -18.43 10.13 6.28
C ARG A 248 -19.37 8.98 6.65
N LYS A 249 -19.78 8.16 5.66
CA LYS A 249 -20.54 6.92 5.92
C LYS A 249 -19.74 5.97 6.81
N GLY A 250 -18.47 5.76 6.51
CA GLY A 250 -17.58 4.92 7.32
C GLY A 250 -17.44 5.38 8.77
N ILE A 251 -17.33 6.70 9.00
CA ILE A 251 -17.30 7.29 10.36
C ILE A 251 -18.63 6.99 11.09
N ARG A 252 -19.78 7.18 10.44
CA ARG A 252 -21.08 6.88 11.03
C ARG A 252 -21.21 5.39 11.36
N TRP A 253 -20.73 4.51 10.49
CA TRP A 253 -20.67 3.06 10.72
C TRP A 253 -19.86 2.68 11.95
N VAL A 254 -18.68 3.28 12.13
CA VAL A 254 -17.87 3.04 13.34
C VAL A 254 -18.61 3.49 14.58
N ARG A 255 -19.24 4.66 14.57
CA ARG A 255 -20.03 5.16 15.70
C ARG A 255 -21.21 4.24 16.04
N GLU A 256 -21.91 3.72 15.02
CA GLU A 256 -22.98 2.73 15.21
C GLU A 256 -22.42 1.42 15.77
N LEU A 257 -21.30 0.94 15.23
CA LEU A 257 -20.64 -0.28 15.72
C LEU A 257 -20.30 -0.20 17.21
N VAL A 258 -19.65 0.88 17.63
CA VAL A 258 -19.25 1.03 19.03
C VAL A 258 -20.42 1.39 19.96
N ALA A 259 -21.58 1.74 19.43
CA ALA A 259 -22.81 1.92 20.19
C ALA A 259 -23.53 0.60 20.51
N GLN A 260 -23.11 -0.52 19.89
CA GLN A 260 -23.72 -1.82 20.14
C GLN A 260 -23.49 -2.32 21.58
N PRO A 261 -24.42 -3.10 22.16
CA PRO A 261 -24.32 -3.57 23.56
C PRO A 261 -23.00 -4.26 23.89
N ALA A 262 -22.38 -4.95 22.92
CA ALA A 262 -21.09 -5.62 23.11
C ALA A 262 -19.95 -4.64 23.49
N PHE A 263 -20.04 -3.38 23.11
CA PHE A 263 -19.06 -2.36 23.45
C PHE A 263 -19.37 -1.58 24.73
N SER A 264 -20.58 -1.71 25.31
CA SER A 264 -21.01 -0.87 26.44
C SER A 264 -20.11 -0.96 27.67
N ALA A 265 -19.49 -2.10 27.92
CA ALA A 265 -18.54 -2.27 29.02
C ALA A 265 -17.12 -1.76 28.71
N LEU A 266 -16.81 -1.47 27.45
CA LEU A 266 -15.45 -1.14 26.98
C LEU A 266 -15.32 0.31 26.51
N LYS A 267 -16.33 0.81 25.77
CA LYS A 267 -16.28 2.10 25.09
C LYS A 267 -16.65 3.24 26.04
N GLY A 268 -15.69 4.14 26.25
CA GLY A 268 -15.88 5.44 26.88
C GLY A 268 -16.19 6.55 25.87
N VAL A 269 -15.75 7.76 26.17
CA VAL A 269 -15.94 8.92 25.30
C VAL A 269 -15.14 8.77 24.00
N GLU A 270 -15.67 9.32 22.91
CA GLU A 270 -14.94 9.49 21.66
C GLU A 270 -13.92 10.62 21.84
N ILE A 271 -12.63 10.29 21.71
CA ILE A 271 -11.51 11.22 21.84
C ILE A 271 -11.34 12.00 20.53
N PHE A 272 -11.34 11.28 19.40
CA PHE A 272 -11.15 11.84 18.07
C PHE A 272 -12.11 11.15 17.06
N PRO A 273 -12.73 11.91 16.14
CA PRO A 273 -12.74 13.37 15.98
C PRO A 273 -13.48 14.12 17.08
N GLY A 274 -14.13 13.42 18.01
CA GLY A 274 -14.89 13.94 19.13
C GLY A 274 -16.40 13.89 18.87
N ALA A 275 -17.15 13.53 19.93
CA ALA A 275 -18.60 13.32 19.83
C ALA A 275 -19.40 14.54 19.38
N GLN A 276 -18.85 15.74 19.52
CA GLN A 276 -19.43 17.01 19.06
C GLN A 276 -19.32 17.21 17.53
N CYS A 277 -18.40 16.51 16.87
CA CYS A 277 -18.20 16.59 15.42
C CYS A 277 -19.27 15.76 14.72
N GLN A 278 -20.42 16.36 14.39
CA GLN A 278 -21.59 15.65 13.86
C GLN A 278 -22.00 16.11 12.46
N SER A 279 -21.88 17.40 12.15
CA SER A 279 -22.26 17.93 10.85
C SER A 279 -21.25 17.52 9.76
N GLU A 280 -21.72 17.48 8.54
CA GLU A 280 -20.84 17.16 7.39
C GLU A 280 -19.69 18.15 7.27
N ALA A 281 -19.94 19.44 7.53
CA ALA A 281 -18.90 20.46 7.46
C ALA A 281 -17.81 20.26 8.53
N GLU A 282 -18.18 19.88 9.76
CA GLU A 282 -17.23 19.57 10.83
C GLU A 282 -16.43 18.30 10.51
N LEU A 283 -17.09 17.25 10.00
CA LEU A 283 -16.42 16.04 9.56
C LEU A 283 -15.44 16.34 8.41
N ASP A 284 -15.87 17.10 7.42
CA ASP A 284 -15.01 17.46 6.27
C ASP A 284 -13.78 18.28 6.69
N ALA A 285 -13.93 19.17 7.67
CA ALA A 285 -12.79 19.89 8.24
C ALA A 285 -11.76 18.91 8.86
N LYS A 286 -12.24 17.90 9.60
CA LYS A 286 -11.39 16.86 10.18
C LYS A 286 -10.78 15.94 9.10
N LEU A 287 -11.57 15.55 8.12
CA LEU A 287 -11.11 14.74 6.98
C LEU A 287 -9.98 15.44 6.21
N ASN A 288 -10.13 16.74 5.93
CA ASN A 288 -9.10 17.51 5.21
C ASN A 288 -7.76 17.56 5.96
N SER A 289 -7.76 17.53 7.27
CA SER A 289 -6.54 17.69 8.08
C SER A 289 -5.94 16.37 8.58
N HIS A 290 -6.71 15.27 8.63
CA HIS A 290 -6.28 14.04 9.29
C HIS A 290 -6.45 12.78 8.43
N THR A 291 -6.91 12.90 7.18
CA THR A 291 -6.88 11.75 6.26
C THR A 291 -5.44 11.39 5.94
N SER A 292 -5.09 10.13 6.12
CA SER A 292 -3.76 9.59 5.91
C SER A 292 -3.77 8.43 4.93
N SER A 293 -2.63 7.78 4.76
CA SER A 293 -2.43 6.62 3.91
C SER A 293 -2.52 5.33 4.71
N GLN A 294 -3.12 4.28 4.14
CA GLN A 294 -2.91 2.90 4.61
C GLN A 294 -1.62 2.26 4.06
N TRP A 295 -0.77 3.05 3.40
CA TRP A 295 0.49 2.61 2.81
C TRP A 295 0.33 1.59 1.68
N HIS A 296 -0.75 1.72 0.91
CA HIS A 296 -1.09 0.86 -0.21
C HIS A 296 -0.90 1.54 -1.57
N LEU A 297 0.07 2.47 -1.68
CA LEU A 297 0.36 3.20 -2.90
C LEU A 297 0.62 2.25 -4.07
N SER A 298 -0.03 2.53 -5.20
CA SER A 298 -0.02 1.65 -6.39
C SER A 298 -0.36 2.43 -7.65
N CYS A 299 -0.34 1.75 -8.80
CA CYS A 299 -0.93 2.19 -10.08
C CYS A 299 -0.21 3.33 -10.82
N THR A 300 1.01 3.70 -10.44
CA THR A 300 1.77 4.84 -10.99
C THR A 300 2.58 4.54 -12.26
N ALA A 301 2.57 3.30 -12.70
CA ALA A 301 3.11 2.83 -13.99
C ALA A 301 2.18 1.74 -14.55
N ARG A 302 0.87 2.04 -14.57
CA ARG A 302 -0.18 1.05 -14.74
C ARG A 302 -0.07 0.23 -16.01
N MET A 303 -0.47 -1.02 -15.91
CA MET A 303 -0.61 -1.97 -17.00
C MET A 303 -1.80 -1.60 -17.89
N GLY A 304 -1.64 -1.80 -19.19
CA GLY A 304 -2.71 -1.65 -20.17
C GLY A 304 -2.23 -1.86 -21.59
N PRO A 305 -3.14 -1.89 -22.57
CA PRO A 305 -2.80 -2.04 -23.98
C PRO A 305 -2.08 -0.79 -24.50
N GLU A 306 -1.27 -0.95 -25.56
CA GLU A 306 -0.51 0.15 -26.19
C GLU A 306 -1.43 1.27 -26.71
N THR A 307 -2.68 0.97 -27.01
CA THR A 307 -3.69 1.96 -27.42
C THR A 307 -4.14 2.90 -26.30
N ASP A 308 -3.87 2.53 -25.05
CA ASP A 308 -4.14 3.38 -23.89
C ASP A 308 -2.92 4.26 -23.60
N ARG A 309 -3.01 5.55 -23.91
CA ARG A 309 -1.92 6.52 -23.72
C ARG A 309 -1.42 6.65 -22.27
N LEU A 310 -2.20 6.22 -21.29
CA LEU A 310 -1.79 6.23 -19.89
C LEU A 310 -1.27 4.87 -19.41
N ALA A 311 -1.26 3.84 -20.26
CA ALA A 311 -0.59 2.60 -19.96
C ALA A 311 0.92 2.78 -20.09
N VAL A 312 1.66 2.25 -19.11
CA VAL A 312 3.13 2.32 -19.07
C VAL A 312 3.74 0.97 -19.42
N VAL A 313 3.08 -0.11 -19.04
CA VAL A 313 3.55 -1.49 -19.33
C VAL A 313 2.44 -2.33 -19.94
N ASP A 314 2.85 -3.36 -20.69
CA ASP A 314 1.96 -4.40 -21.21
C ASP A 314 1.64 -5.48 -20.15
N SER A 315 0.89 -6.53 -20.53
CA SER A 315 0.54 -7.64 -19.65
C SER A 315 1.72 -8.50 -19.18
N ASP A 316 2.86 -8.41 -19.87
CA ASP A 316 4.13 -9.05 -19.50
C ASP A 316 5.02 -8.10 -18.67
N ALA A 317 4.48 -6.96 -18.25
CA ALA A 317 5.18 -5.89 -17.53
C ALA A 317 6.32 -5.21 -18.32
N LYS A 318 6.39 -5.37 -19.64
CA LYS A 318 7.35 -4.69 -20.51
C LYS A 318 6.93 -3.24 -20.69
N VAL A 319 7.88 -2.32 -20.58
CA VAL A 319 7.62 -0.89 -20.77
C VAL A 319 7.37 -0.59 -22.25
N HIS A 320 6.25 0.09 -22.56
CA HIS A 320 5.88 0.45 -23.93
C HIS A 320 6.96 1.33 -24.59
N GLY A 321 7.31 1.01 -25.82
CA GLY A 321 8.30 1.74 -26.61
C GLY A 321 9.77 1.60 -26.14
N VAL A 322 10.04 0.86 -25.06
CA VAL A 322 11.38 0.67 -24.49
C VAL A 322 11.67 -0.82 -24.37
N SER A 323 12.77 -1.27 -24.96
CA SER A 323 13.18 -2.68 -24.89
C SER A 323 14.16 -2.93 -23.74
N GLY A 324 14.22 -4.17 -23.24
CA GLY A 324 15.14 -4.59 -22.17
C GLY A 324 14.79 -4.02 -20.78
N LEU A 325 13.51 -3.64 -20.56
CA LEU A 325 13.03 -3.12 -19.30
C LEU A 325 11.63 -3.67 -18.98
N ARG A 326 11.47 -4.15 -17.76
CA ARG A 326 10.15 -4.42 -17.16
C ARG A 326 10.00 -3.69 -15.82
N VAL A 327 8.78 -3.40 -15.45
CA VAL A 327 8.42 -2.91 -14.09
C VAL A 327 7.65 -4.02 -13.39
N VAL A 328 8.14 -4.47 -12.22
CA VAL A 328 7.57 -5.61 -11.49
C VAL A 328 7.36 -5.22 -10.02
N ASP A 329 6.32 -4.44 -9.76
CA ASP A 329 5.89 -4.02 -8.42
C ASP A 329 4.44 -3.49 -8.46
N ALA A 330 3.97 -2.94 -7.34
CA ALA A 330 2.59 -2.43 -7.23
C ALA A 330 2.29 -1.25 -8.18
N SER A 331 3.29 -0.59 -8.75
CA SER A 331 3.07 0.52 -9.70
C SER A 331 2.32 0.10 -10.95
N ILE A 332 2.47 -1.17 -11.37
CA ILE A 332 1.84 -1.66 -12.61
C ILE A 332 0.38 -2.08 -12.45
N MET A 333 -0.14 -2.15 -11.24
CA MET A 333 -1.57 -2.46 -11.02
C MET A 333 -2.43 -1.45 -11.79
N PRO A 334 -3.44 -1.89 -12.57
CA PRO A 334 -4.34 -0.96 -13.26
C PRO A 334 -5.25 -0.22 -12.28
N PHE A 335 -5.63 -0.89 -11.18
CA PHE A 335 -6.37 -0.36 -10.05
C PHE A 335 -5.82 -0.92 -8.75
N VAL A 336 -5.93 -0.15 -7.66
CA VAL A 336 -5.63 -0.66 -6.32
C VAL A 336 -6.57 -1.82 -5.99
N THR A 337 -6.06 -2.85 -5.35
CA THR A 337 -6.84 -4.04 -4.99
C THR A 337 -7.85 -3.73 -3.88
N ASN A 338 -8.90 -4.55 -3.78
CA ASN A 338 -9.96 -4.36 -2.79
C ASN A 338 -9.56 -4.93 -1.42
N GLY A 339 -8.42 -4.51 -0.92
CA GLY A 339 -7.79 -4.96 0.33
C GLY A 339 -6.30 -4.68 0.34
N ASN A 340 -5.60 -5.17 1.35
CA ASN A 340 -4.16 -4.94 1.54
C ASN A 340 -3.33 -5.39 0.34
N THR A 341 -2.37 -4.58 -0.08
CA THR A 341 -1.63 -4.77 -1.35
C THR A 341 -0.46 -5.74 -1.28
N ASN A 342 -0.07 -6.24 -0.09
CA ASN A 342 1.11 -7.10 0.04
C ASN A 342 0.97 -8.43 -0.72
N ALA A 343 -0.10 -9.20 -0.47
CA ALA A 343 -0.31 -10.48 -1.14
C ALA A 343 -0.51 -10.35 -2.65
N PRO A 344 -1.33 -9.40 -3.15
CA PRO A 344 -1.45 -9.16 -4.59
C PRO A 344 -0.14 -8.78 -5.27
N THR A 345 0.74 -8.00 -4.61
CA THR A 345 2.06 -7.65 -5.15
C THR A 345 2.98 -8.87 -5.24
N ILE A 346 2.96 -9.74 -4.24
CA ILE A 346 3.71 -11.01 -4.27
C ILE A 346 3.19 -11.90 -5.40
N MET A 347 1.86 -12.09 -5.50
CA MET A 347 1.24 -12.89 -6.57
C MET A 347 1.62 -12.37 -7.96
N LEU A 348 1.61 -11.05 -8.14
CA LEU A 348 1.99 -10.42 -9.40
C LEU A 348 3.47 -10.69 -9.74
N ALA A 349 4.37 -10.60 -8.75
CA ALA A 349 5.78 -10.88 -8.93
C ALA A 349 6.05 -12.37 -9.24
N GLU A 350 5.35 -13.30 -8.58
CA GLU A 350 5.41 -14.75 -8.87
C GLU A 350 4.99 -15.02 -10.32
N LYS A 351 3.81 -14.54 -10.73
CA LYS A 351 3.31 -14.71 -12.11
C LYS A 351 4.28 -14.14 -13.15
N LEU A 352 4.82 -12.95 -12.93
CA LEU A 352 5.76 -12.33 -13.85
C LEU A 352 7.12 -13.03 -13.85
N SER A 353 7.53 -13.64 -12.75
CA SER A 353 8.74 -14.47 -12.71
C SER A 353 8.61 -15.68 -13.62
N ASP A 354 7.47 -16.36 -13.63
CA ASP A 354 7.20 -17.46 -14.57
C ASP A 354 7.26 -16.98 -16.02
N THR A 355 6.62 -15.84 -16.31
CA THR A 355 6.68 -15.21 -17.66
C THR A 355 8.10 -14.88 -18.09
N ILE A 356 8.93 -14.32 -17.21
CA ILE A 356 10.34 -13.96 -17.48
C ILE A 356 11.18 -15.20 -17.72
N LEU A 357 10.89 -16.28 -17.01
CA LEU A 357 11.58 -17.56 -17.17
C LEU A 357 11.10 -18.38 -18.38
N GLY A 358 10.03 -17.95 -19.04
CA GLY A 358 9.40 -18.68 -20.15
C GLY A 358 8.68 -19.95 -19.71
N LEU A 359 8.25 -20.00 -18.44
CA LEU A 359 7.47 -21.12 -17.92
C LEU A 359 6.02 -21.02 -18.37
N SER A 360 5.37 -22.17 -18.52
CA SER A 360 3.94 -22.19 -18.83
C SER A 360 3.13 -21.56 -17.70
N PRO A 361 2.18 -20.68 -18.02
CA PRO A 361 1.33 -20.11 -16.99
C PRO A 361 0.50 -21.20 -16.30
N LEU A 362 0.12 -20.96 -15.05
CA LEU A 362 -0.85 -21.80 -14.37
C LEU A 362 -2.16 -21.85 -15.17
N ALA A 363 -2.85 -22.99 -15.13
CA ALA A 363 -4.14 -23.14 -15.79
C ALA A 363 -5.10 -22.05 -15.30
N SER A 364 -5.82 -21.45 -16.25
CA SER A 364 -6.88 -20.48 -15.90
C SER A 364 -7.94 -21.17 -15.06
N MET A 365 -8.26 -20.57 -13.92
CA MET A 365 -9.40 -20.98 -13.09
C MET A 365 -10.51 -19.94 -13.25
N ASP A 366 -11.67 -20.40 -13.71
CA ASP A 366 -12.88 -19.58 -13.73
C ASP A 366 -13.52 -19.63 -12.33
N LEU A 367 -13.07 -18.72 -11.47
CA LEU A 367 -13.59 -18.60 -10.11
C LEU A 367 -14.75 -17.61 -10.10
N PRO A 368 -15.91 -18.00 -9.53
CA PRO A 368 -17.03 -17.07 -9.40
C PRO A 368 -16.64 -15.90 -8.48
N VAL A 369 -17.01 -14.70 -8.88
CA VAL A 369 -16.89 -13.51 -8.02
C VAL A 369 -18.09 -13.44 -7.09
N TRP A 370 -17.84 -13.47 -5.79
CA TRP A 370 -18.93 -13.37 -4.81
C TRP A 370 -19.55 -11.97 -4.84
N LYS A 371 -20.88 -11.95 -4.78
CA LYS A 371 -21.69 -10.75 -4.59
C LYS A 371 -22.69 -11.03 -3.49
N SER A 372 -22.93 -10.06 -2.62
CA SER A 372 -23.96 -10.22 -1.58
C SER A 372 -25.32 -10.54 -2.23
N PRO A 373 -26.03 -11.57 -1.80
CA PRO A 373 -27.31 -11.97 -2.40
C PRO A 373 -28.35 -10.85 -2.42
N ASN A 374 -28.36 -10.01 -1.38
CA ASN A 374 -29.32 -8.92 -1.20
C ASN A 374 -28.73 -7.53 -1.50
N HIS A 375 -27.59 -7.45 -2.19
CA HIS A 375 -26.87 -6.18 -2.35
C HIS A 375 -27.73 -5.03 -2.90
N LYS A 376 -28.72 -5.31 -3.75
CA LYS A 376 -29.58 -4.26 -4.32
C LYS A 376 -30.57 -3.65 -3.34
N ASN A 377 -31.01 -4.41 -2.34
CA ASN A 377 -32.13 -4.05 -1.48
C ASN A 377 -31.72 -3.80 -0.02
N ALA A 378 -30.60 -4.32 0.38
CA ALA A 378 -30.12 -4.21 1.74
C ALA A 378 -28.61 -4.06 1.80
N GLN A 379 -28.14 -3.31 2.79
CA GLN A 379 -26.71 -3.18 3.07
C GLN A 379 -26.20 -4.45 3.77
N ARG A 380 -27.03 -5.10 4.57
CA ARG A 380 -26.78 -6.40 5.24
C ARG A 380 -28.02 -7.28 5.15
#